data_5831a09e84ee356953ab1c429ef8b5cf
#
_entry.id   5831a09e84ee356953ab1c429ef8b5cf
#
_cell.length_a   1.000
_cell.length_b   1.000
_cell.length_c   1.000
_cell.angle_alpha   90.00
_cell.angle_beta   90.00
_cell.angle_gamma   90.00
#
_symmetry.space_group_name_H-M   'P 1'
#
loop_
_entity.id
_entity.type
_entity.pdbx_description
1 polymer ?
#
loop_
_entity_poly.entity_id
_entity_poly.type
_entity_poly.pdbx_seq_one_letter_code
_entity_poly.pdbx_strand_id
1 'polypeptide(L)'
;MMEHMLEVNKSMNLTAIKEERAVITRHFVDSLTIEPFLPQNAKILDVGCGAGFPSLPLGIVRPDLSIVALDSTEKRIRYVADTAKALELSRFTAIAARAEELAHDKAHRACYDVVTARAVAALPVLSELCLPFARIGGRFIAMKAKRGDEELAAAASAISKLGATVKQNLFITLIGADEQDERQLIEIEKIDKTPQNLPRPYAKIVKRPL
;
A
#
# COMPACT_ATOMS: atom_id res chain seq x y z
N MET A 1 -3.94 -19.77 -0.85
CA MET A 1 -3.15 -18.58 -1.29
C MET A 1 -1.64 -18.82 -1.23
N MET A 2 -1.05 -19.18 -0.09
CA MET A 2 0.41 -19.34 0.09
C MET A 2 1.03 -20.34 -0.89
N GLU A 3 0.54 -21.56 -0.94
CA GLU A 3 1.03 -22.61 -1.83
C GLU A 3 1.01 -22.17 -3.31
N HIS A 4 -0.12 -21.57 -3.74
CA HIS A 4 -0.24 -21.03 -5.09
C HIS A 4 0.78 -19.92 -5.35
N MET A 5 0.99 -19.01 -4.40
CA MET A 5 2.00 -17.95 -4.52
C MET A 5 3.42 -18.53 -4.66
N LEU A 6 3.78 -19.50 -3.83
CA LEU A 6 5.10 -20.13 -3.87
C LEU A 6 5.33 -20.88 -5.18
N GLU A 7 4.30 -21.55 -5.72
CA GLU A 7 4.40 -22.22 -7.02
C GLU A 7 4.61 -21.22 -8.16
N VAL A 8 3.78 -20.16 -8.23
CA VAL A 8 3.92 -19.10 -9.23
C VAL A 8 5.24 -18.34 -9.09
N ASN A 9 5.74 -18.19 -7.86
CA ASN A 9 7.00 -17.51 -7.59
C ASN A 9 8.22 -18.16 -8.26
N LYS A 10 8.15 -19.49 -8.56
CA LYS A 10 9.22 -20.20 -9.29
C LYS A 10 9.46 -19.61 -10.68
N SER A 11 8.44 -19.04 -11.31
CA SER A 11 8.49 -18.49 -12.68
C SER A 11 8.39 -16.96 -12.74
N MET A 12 7.78 -16.31 -11.73
CA MET A 12 7.46 -14.89 -11.79
C MET A 12 8.32 -13.99 -10.91
N ASN A 13 9.12 -14.54 -10.00
CA ASN A 13 9.87 -13.75 -9.02
C ASN A 13 9.00 -12.73 -8.26
N LEU A 14 7.89 -13.20 -7.71
CA LEU A 14 6.93 -12.37 -6.96
C LEU A 14 7.52 -11.88 -5.63
N THR A 15 8.34 -12.72 -4.98
CA THR A 15 8.99 -12.43 -3.70
C THR A 15 10.35 -13.12 -3.61
N ALA A 16 11.27 -12.50 -2.88
CA ALA A 16 12.56 -13.10 -2.51
C ALA A 16 12.43 -14.11 -1.35
N ILE A 17 11.35 -14.03 -0.57
CA ILE A 17 11.10 -14.90 0.60
C ILE A 17 10.47 -16.21 0.10
N LYS A 18 11.13 -17.33 0.37
CA LYS A 18 10.72 -18.68 -0.10
C LYS A 18 10.40 -19.64 1.04
N GLU A 19 10.90 -19.36 2.24
CA GLU A 19 10.65 -20.19 3.42
C GLU A 19 9.22 -19.91 3.92
N GLU A 20 8.42 -20.97 4.11
CA GLU A 20 6.97 -20.87 4.39
C GLU A 20 6.67 -20.04 5.65
N ARG A 21 7.42 -20.29 6.73
CA ARG A 21 7.23 -19.58 8.01
C ARG A 21 7.53 -18.09 7.86
N ALA A 22 8.60 -17.75 7.13
CA ALA A 22 8.94 -16.36 6.83
C ALA A 22 7.89 -15.71 5.90
N VAL A 23 7.32 -16.45 4.95
CA VAL A 23 6.20 -15.97 4.13
C VAL A 23 4.99 -15.67 5.00
N ILE A 24 4.61 -16.57 5.92
CA ILE A 24 3.49 -16.33 6.82
C ILE A 24 3.72 -15.05 7.63
N THR A 25 4.87 -14.91 8.26
CA THR A 25 5.16 -13.78 9.15
C THR A 25 5.34 -12.47 8.37
N ARG A 26 6.24 -12.46 7.37
CA ARG A 26 6.68 -11.25 6.68
C ARG A 26 5.76 -10.81 5.54
N HIS A 27 4.82 -11.66 5.13
CA HIS A 27 3.82 -11.29 4.13
C HIS A 27 2.41 -11.28 4.71
N PHE A 28 1.91 -12.39 5.28
CA PHE A 28 0.53 -12.45 5.74
C PHE A 28 0.31 -11.69 7.03
N VAL A 29 1.06 -12.00 8.10
CA VAL A 29 0.91 -11.32 9.40
C VAL A 29 1.24 -9.84 9.26
N ASP A 30 2.34 -9.50 8.58
CA ASP A 30 2.72 -8.12 8.29
C ASP A 30 1.58 -7.35 7.58
N SER A 31 0.95 -7.95 6.57
CA SER A 31 -0.19 -7.35 5.86
C SER A 31 -1.38 -7.05 6.75
N LEU A 32 -1.63 -7.88 7.75
CA LEU A 32 -2.77 -7.75 8.66
C LEU A 32 -2.52 -6.75 9.80
N THR A 33 -1.30 -6.24 9.95
CA THR A 33 -0.99 -5.23 10.98
C THR A 33 -1.79 -3.94 10.82
N ILE A 34 -2.23 -3.61 9.61
CA ILE A 34 -3.05 -2.42 9.36
C ILE A 34 -4.55 -2.67 9.52
N GLU A 35 -4.99 -3.93 9.67
CA GLU A 35 -6.41 -4.29 9.74
C GLU A 35 -7.17 -3.52 10.83
N PRO A 36 -6.66 -3.38 12.09
CA PRO A 36 -7.36 -2.67 13.16
C PRO A 36 -7.61 -1.17 12.88
N PHE A 37 -6.90 -0.60 11.91
CA PHE A 37 -7.01 0.81 11.54
C PHE A 37 -7.96 1.03 10.36
N LEU A 38 -8.55 -0.03 9.78
CA LEU A 38 -9.42 0.07 8.62
C LEU A 38 -10.89 0.23 9.04
N PRO A 39 -11.58 1.32 8.64
CA PRO A 39 -13.00 1.49 8.90
C PRO A 39 -13.84 0.36 8.30
N GLN A 40 -15.01 0.12 8.85
CA GLN A 40 -15.97 -0.81 8.25
C GLN A 40 -16.43 -0.30 6.88
N ASN A 41 -16.60 -1.23 5.93
CA ASN A 41 -17.02 -0.96 4.56
C ASN A 41 -16.14 0.05 3.79
N ALA A 42 -14.90 0.26 4.23
CA ALA A 42 -13.99 1.23 3.62
C ALA A 42 -13.60 0.86 2.19
N LYS A 43 -13.38 1.90 1.38
CA LYS A 43 -12.76 1.79 0.05
C LYS A 43 -11.26 1.96 0.18
N ILE A 44 -10.50 0.91 -0.12
CA ILE A 44 -9.06 0.83 0.06
C ILE A 44 -8.34 0.85 -1.29
N LEU A 45 -7.23 1.58 -1.37
CA LEU A 45 -6.27 1.48 -2.48
C LEU A 45 -4.92 1.00 -1.96
N ASP A 46 -4.41 -0.08 -2.53
CA ASP A 46 -3.05 -0.58 -2.27
C ASP A 46 -2.15 -0.18 -3.43
N VAL A 47 -1.24 0.79 -3.20
CA VAL A 47 -0.35 1.34 -4.23
C VAL A 47 0.96 0.56 -4.27
N GLY A 48 1.25 -0.06 -5.41
CA GLY A 48 2.40 -0.94 -5.59
C GLY A 48 2.20 -2.28 -4.91
N CYS A 49 1.02 -2.90 -5.10
CA CYS A 49 0.62 -4.14 -4.41
C CYS A 49 1.54 -5.34 -4.66
N GLY A 50 2.37 -5.32 -5.70
CA GLY A 50 3.30 -6.39 -6.01
C GLY A 50 2.62 -7.73 -6.19
N ALA A 51 2.89 -8.68 -5.30
CA ALA A 51 2.25 -9.99 -5.25
C ALA A 51 0.88 -10.00 -4.52
N GLY A 52 0.27 -8.82 -4.34
CA GLY A 52 -1.03 -8.66 -3.69
C GLY A 52 -0.95 -8.50 -2.16
N PHE A 53 0.12 -7.90 -1.65
CA PHE A 53 0.30 -7.63 -0.23
C PHE A 53 0.41 -6.12 0.06
N PRO A 54 -0.47 -5.58 0.91
CA PRO A 54 -1.38 -6.26 1.85
C PRO A 54 -2.76 -6.60 1.30
N SER A 55 -3.11 -6.23 0.07
CA SER A 55 -4.47 -6.25 -0.47
C SER A 55 -5.17 -7.61 -0.42
N LEU A 56 -4.54 -8.71 -0.84
CA LEU A 56 -5.17 -10.04 -0.85
C LEU A 56 -5.45 -10.57 0.58
N PRO A 57 -4.49 -10.55 1.54
CA PRO A 57 -4.78 -10.94 2.91
C PRO A 57 -5.91 -10.12 3.55
N LEU A 58 -5.94 -8.81 3.30
CA LEU A 58 -7.03 -7.96 3.80
C LEU A 58 -8.37 -8.34 3.20
N GLY A 59 -8.45 -8.62 1.89
CA GLY A 59 -9.69 -9.06 1.24
C GLY A 59 -10.23 -10.37 1.78
N ILE A 60 -9.35 -11.29 2.22
CA ILE A 60 -9.75 -12.57 2.84
C ILE A 60 -10.38 -12.35 4.23
N VAL A 61 -9.75 -11.52 5.08
CA VAL A 61 -10.20 -11.37 6.49
C VAL A 61 -11.26 -10.29 6.66
N ARG A 62 -11.40 -9.38 5.71
CA ARG A 62 -12.33 -8.24 5.72
C ARG A 62 -13.15 -8.19 4.43
N PRO A 63 -14.14 -9.09 4.25
CA PRO A 63 -14.98 -9.13 3.05
C PRO A 63 -15.90 -7.90 2.88
N ASP A 64 -16.01 -7.08 3.91
CA ASP A 64 -16.72 -5.80 3.89
C ASP A 64 -15.95 -4.71 3.12
N LEU A 65 -14.62 -4.82 2.98
CA LEU A 65 -13.81 -3.81 2.31
C LEU A 65 -13.97 -3.86 0.78
N SER A 66 -13.95 -2.69 0.15
CA SER A 66 -13.81 -2.56 -1.30
C SER A 66 -12.36 -2.26 -1.64
N ILE A 67 -11.63 -3.23 -2.15
CA ILE A 67 -10.19 -3.14 -2.33
C ILE A 67 -9.83 -2.96 -3.81
N VAL A 68 -8.98 -1.97 -4.08
CA VAL A 68 -8.32 -1.79 -5.36
C VAL A 68 -6.81 -2.02 -5.18
N ALA A 69 -6.27 -3.02 -5.88
CA ALA A 69 -4.83 -3.30 -5.92
C ALA A 69 -4.23 -2.67 -7.18
N LEU A 70 -3.24 -1.80 -7.01
CA LEU A 70 -2.59 -1.05 -8.08
C LEU A 70 -1.12 -1.42 -8.17
N ASP A 71 -0.64 -1.81 -9.35
CA ASP A 71 0.79 -1.95 -9.67
C ASP A 71 1.03 -1.56 -11.13
N SER A 72 2.21 -1.05 -11.44
CA SER A 72 2.57 -0.71 -12.82
C SER A 72 2.93 -1.93 -13.67
N THR A 73 3.12 -3.09 -13.06
CA THR A 73 3.56 -4.32 -13.71
C THR A 73 2.35 -5.19 -14.07
N GLU A 74 1.95 -5.18 -15.34
CA GLU A 74 0.78 -5.92 -15.84
C GLU A 74 0.79 -7.40 -15.46
N LYS A 75 1.96 -8.06 -15.54
CA LYS A 75 2.10 -9.48 -15.18
C LYS A 75 1.75 -9.74 -13.71
N ARG A 76 2.13 -8.84 -12.79
CA ARG A 76 1.79 -8.93 -11.37
C ARG A 76 0.29 -8.75 -11.16
N ILE A 77 -0.29 -7.76 -11.84
CA ILE A 77 -1.73 -7.48 -11.72
C ILE A 77 -2.57 -8.63 -12.25
N ARG A 78 -2.18 -9.28 -13.33
CA ARG A 78 -2.86 -10.52 -13.82
C ARG A 78 -2.84 -11.60 -12.73
N TYR A 79 -1.69 -11.87 -12.13
CA TYR A 79 -1.57 -12.83 -11.03
C TYR A 79 -2.47 -12.45 -9.85
N VAL A 80 -2.49 -11.17 -9.44
CA VAL A 80 -3.34 -10.69 -8.34
C VAL A 80 -4.82 -10.83 -8.66
N ALA A 81 -5.24 -10.48 -9.88
CA ALA A 81 -6.62 -10.61 -10.34
C ALA A 81 -7.08 -12.08 -10.37
N ASP A 82 -6.25 -12.98 -10.93
CA ASP A 82 -6.55 -14.41 -10.98
C ASP A 82 -6.63 -15.03 -9.58
N THR A 83 -5.73 -14.61 -8.69
CA THR A 83 -5.73 -15.05 -7.28
C THR A 83 -6.98 -14.53 -6.55
N ALA A 84 -7.34 -13.26 -6.70
CA ALA A 84 -8.55 -12.70 -6.10
C ALA A 84 -9.81 -13.42 -6.57
N LYS A 85 -9.89 -13.73 -7.87
CA LYS A 85 -10.98 -14.51 -8.46
C LYS A 85 -11.05 -15.93 -7.90
N ALA A 86 -9.92 -16.62 -7.79
CA ALA A 86 -9.85 -17.98 -7.23
C ALA A 86 -10.21 -18.01 -5.73
N LEU A 87 -10.02 -16.92 -5.01
CA LEU A 87 -10.40 -16.72 -3.62
C LEU A 87 -11.82 -16.14 -3.45
N GLU A 88 -12.56 -15.96 -4.54
CA GLU A 88 -13.93 -15.43 -4.56
C GLU A 88 -14.09 -14.05 -3.88
N LEU A 89 -13.05 -13.20 -3.99
CA LEU A 89 -13.07 -11.85 -3.41
C LEU A 89 -13.95 -10.91 -4.25
N SER A 90 -15.24 -10.88 -3.98
CA SER A 90 -16.24 -10.19 -4.79
C SER A 90 -16.09 -8.66 -4.85
N ARG A 91 -15.44 -8.04 -3.85
CA ARG A 91 -15.23 -6.59 -3.74
C ARG A 91 -13.77 -6.20 -3.99
N PHE A 92 -13.07 -6.97 -4.84
CA PHE A 92 -11.67 -6.77 -5.15
C PHE A 92 -11.48 -6.45 -6.64
N THR A 93 -10.66 -5.42 -6.93
CA THR A 93 -10.30 -5.02 -8.30
C THR A 93 -8.79 -4.87 -8.39
N ALA A 94 -8.19 -5.31 -9.48
CA ALA A 94 -6.76 -5.16 -9.75
C ALA A 94 -6.56 -4.27 -11.00
N ILE A 95 -5.69 -3.25 -10.91
CA ILE A 95 -5.49 -2.23 -11.95
C ILE A 95 -4.00 -2.15 -12.30
N ALA A 96 -3.68 -2.34 -13.57
CA ALA A 96 -2.33 -2.14 -14.10
C ALA A 96 -2.19 -0.69 -14.58
N ALA A 97 -1.56 0.18 -13.77
CA ALA A 97 -1.29 1.57 -14.12
C ALA A 97 -0.16 2.16 -13.26
N ARG A 98 0.40 3.26 -13.73
CA ARG A 98 1.31 4.09 -12.93
C ARG A 98 0.50 4.93 -11.94
N ALA A 99 0.91 4.94 -10.68
CA ALA A 99 0.19 5.66 -9.62
C ALA A 99 0.09 7.17 -9.93
N GLU A 100 1.18 7.78 -10.40
CA GLU A 100 1.23 9.20 -10.75
C GLU A 100 0.33 9.57 -11.93
N GLU A 101 0.00 8.62 -12.81
CA GLU A 101 -0.92 8.82 -13.93
C GLU A 101 -2.37 8.63 -13.48
N LEU A 102 -2.64 7.52 -12.79
CA LEU A 102 -3.99 7.18 -12.31
C LEU A 102 -4.54 8.23 -11.32
N ALA A 103 -3.66 8.89 -10.54
CA ALA A 103 -4.05 9.92 -9.59
C ALA A 103 -4.60 11.21 -10.24
N HIS A 104 -4.51 11.37 -11.55
CA HIS A 104 -5.16 12.43 -12.30
C HIS A 104 -6.55 12.03 -12.83
N ASP A 105 -6.89 10.74 -12.80
CA ASP A 105 -8.23 10.28 -13.17
C ASP A 105 -9.23 10.61 -12.05
N LYS A 106 -10.33 11.30 -12.42
CA LYS A 106 -11.41 11.68 -11.50
C LYS A 106 -12.10 10.49 -10.83
N ALA A 107 -12.08 9.31 -11.46
CA ALA A 107 -12.65 8.08 -10.89
C ALA A 107 -11.83 7.54 -9.70
N HIS A 108 -10.56 7.96 -9.59
CA HIS A 108 -9.65 7.47 -8.57
C HIS A 108 -9.14 8.57 -7.61
N ARG A 109 -8.98 9.81 -8.11
CA ARG A 109 -8.49 10.93 -7.31
C ARG A 109 -9.45 11.28 -6.18
N ALA A 110 -8.92 11.38 -4.96
CA ALA A 110 -9.67 11.73 -3.73
C ALA A 110 -10.92 10.83 -3.49
N CYS A 111 -10.82 9.53 -3.84
CA CYS A 111 -11.94 8.59 -3.82
C CYS A 111 -11.81 7.48 -2.77
N TYR A 112 -10.69 7.41 -2.03
CA TYR A 112 -10.43 6.29 -1.12
C TYR A 112 -10.45 6.74 0.33
N ASP A 113 -11.04 5.89 1.19
CA ASP A 113 -11.03 6.08 2.65
C ASP A 113 -9.65 5.84 3.22
N VAL A 114 -8.99 4.78 2.72
CA VAL A 114 -7.62 4.44 3.09
C VAL A 114 -6.80 4.14 1.84
N VAL A 115 -5.62 4.73 1.79
CA VAL A 115 -4.58 4.36 0.83
C VAL A 115 -3.46 3.68 1.61
N THR A 116 -2.92 2.59 1.11
CA THR A 116 -1.77 1.92 1.71
C THR A 116 -0.67 1.68 0.69
N ALA A 117 0.55 1.55 1.17
CA ALA A 117 1.69 1.14 0.36
C ALA A 117 2.72 0.42 1.24
N ARG A 118 3.30 -0.66 0.71
CA ARG A 118 4.34 -1.44 1.38
C ARG A 118 5.54 -1.66 0.46
N ALA A 119 6.74 -1.32 0.94
CA ALA A 119 8.03 -1.60 0.26
C ALA A 119 8.16 -1.05 -1.18
N VAL A 120 7.50 0.08 -1.49
CA VAL A 120 7.51 0.70 -2.83
C VAL A 120 8.65 1.71 -2.99
N ALA A 121 8.74 2.69 -2.08
CA ALA A 121 9.72 3.78 -2.14
C ALA A 121 9.90 4.44 -0.76
N ALA A 122 10.81 5.42 -0.65
CA ALA A 122 10.94 6.27 0.53
C ALA A 122 9.68 7.14 0.74
N LEU A 123 9.39 7.49 1.99
CA LEU A 123 8.14 8.17 2.37
C LEU A 123 7.89 9.51 1.64
N PRO A 124 8.90 10.37 1.36
CA PRO A 124 8.67 11.59 0.57
C PRO A 124 8.10 11.29 -0.83
N VAL A 125 8.62 10.27 -1.49
CA VAL A 125 8.14 9.80 -2.80
C VAL A 125 6.75 9.18 -2.68
N LEU A 126 6.56 8.28 -1.69
CA LEU A 126 5.27 7.62 -1.44
C LEU A 126 4.16 8.62 -1.13
N SER A 127 4.46 9.67 -0.37
CA SER A 127 3.47 10.72 -0.03
C SER A 127 2.87 11.33 -1.30
N GLU A 128 3.70 11.66 -2.30
CA GLU A 128 3.21 12.23 -3.55
C GLU A 128 2.47 11.21 -4.43
N LEU A 129 2.83 9.93 -4.37
CA LEU A 129 2.15 8.87 -5.12
C LEU A 129 0.81 8.45 -4.49
N CYS A 130 0.66 8.54 -3.16
CA CYS A 130 -0.46 7.97 -2.42
C CYS A 130 -1.51 9.01 -1.98
N LEU A 131 -1.08 10.16 -1.44
CA LEU A 131 -2.00 11.15 -0.87
C LEU A 131 -3.02 11.76 -1.85
N PRO A 132 -2.74 11.88 -3.15
CA PRO A 132 -3.74 12.35 -4.12
C PRO A 132 -4.97 11.46 -4.23
N PHE A 133 -4.88 10.19 -3.90
CA PHE A 133 -5.99 9.23 -3.93
C PHE A 133 -6.89 9.31 -2.69
N ALA A 134 -6.34 9.71 -1.53
CA ALA A 134 -7.10 9.81 -0.30
C ALA A 134 -8.11 10.97 -0.38
N ARG A 135 -9.39 10.69 -0.02
CA ARG A 135 -10.39 11.74 0.16
C ARG A 135 -10.07 12.60 1.38
N ILE A 136 -10.63 13.79 1.48
CA ILE A 136 -10.53 14.59 2.71
C ILE A 136 -11.19 13.82 3.86
N GLY A 137 -10.51 13.76 5.02
CA GLY A 137 -10.86 12.89 6.15
C GLY A 137 -10.46 11.42 5.97
N GLY A 138 -9.96 11.04 4.80
CA GLY A 138 -9.32 9.75 4.57
C GLY A 138 -7.86 9.75 5.04
N ARG A 139 -7.17 8.63 4.86
CA ARG A 139 -5.80 8.48 5.37
C ARG A 139 -4.90 7.69 4.44
N PHE A 140 -3.61 7.96 4.53
CA PHE A 140 -2.57 7.13 3.95
C PHE A 140 -1.84 6.40 5.08
N ILE A 141 -1.75 5.08 5.01
CA ILE A 141 -1.02 4.23 5.94
C ILE A 141 0.21 3.68 5.22
N ALA A 142 1.39 4.21 5.53
CA ALA A 142 2.65 3.72 5.01
C ALA A 142 3.19 2.60 5.91
N MET A 143 3.40 1.42 5.32
CA MET A 143 4.00 0.27 6.00
C MET A 143 5.51 0.28 5.78
N LYS A 144 6.27 0.63 6.83
CA LYS A 144 7.72 0.81 6.77
C LYS A 144 8.47 -0.17 7.67
N ALA A 145 9.76 -0.37 7.37
CA ALA A 145 10.74 -1.06 8.21
C ALA A 145 11.48 -0.03 9.10
N LYS A 146 12.59 -0.41 9.72
CA LYS A 146 13.36 0.32 10.75
C LYS A 146 13.74 1.80 10.52
N ARG A 147 13.58 2.36 9.33
CA ARG A 147 14.00 3.76 9.01
C ARG A 147 12.84 4.74 8.85
N GLY A 148 11.68 4.42 9.40
CA GLY A 148 10.49 5.25 9.21
C GLY A 148 10.62 6.66 9.80
N ASP A 149 11.34 6.87 10.91
CA ASP A 149 11.49 8.19 11.54
C ASP A 149 12.31 9.15 10.69
N GLU A 150 13.44 8.69 10.13
CA GLU A 150 14.25 9.50 9.21
C GLU A 150 13.46 9.87 7.96
N GLU A 151 12.72 8.90 7.41
CA GLU A 151 11.88 9.12 6.25
C GLU A 151 10.70 10.04 6.56
N LEU A 152 10.13 9.96 7.77
CA LEU A 152 9.04 10.82 8.22
C LEU A 152 9.48 12.28 8.30
N ALA A 153 10.64 12.55 8.91
CA ALA A 153 11.21 13.89 8.96
C ALA A 153 11.45 14.45 7.55
N ALA A 154 12.01 13.64 6.65
CA ALA A 154 12.25 14.02 5.25
C ALA A 154 10.93 14.25 4.46
N ALA A 155 9.83 13.60 4.83
CA ALA A 155 8.54 13.72 4.15
C ALA A 155 7.66 14.88 4.64
N ALA A 156 8.03 15.58 5.70
CA ALA A 156 7.18 16.60 6.31
C ALA A 156 6.73 17.70 5.33
N SER A 157 7.64 18.17 4.48
CA SER A 157 7.34 19.16 3.42
C SER A 157 6.35 18.60 2.39
N ALA A 158 6.57 17.36 1.93
CA ALA A 158 5.70 16.70 0.95
C ALA A 158 4.29 16.50 1.51
N ILE A 159 4.18 15.98 2.74
CA ILE A 159 2.91 15.74 3.43
C ILE A 159 2.09 17.04 3.52
N SER A 160 2.71 18.12 3.99
CA SER A 160 2.05 19.44 4.12
C SER A 160 1.59 19.98 2.77
N LYS A 161 2.46 19.96 1.75
CA LYS A 161 2.12 20.45 0.40
C LYS A 161 1.00 19.64 -0.28
N LEU A 162 0.85 18.37 0.10
CA LEU A 162 -0.21 17.50 -0.41
C LEU A 162 -1.53 17.63 0.36
N GLY A 163 -1.62 18.56 1.31
CA GLY A 163 -2.82 18.80 2.12
C GLY A 163 -3.08 17.70 3.14
N ALA A 164 -2.04 17.27 3.85
CA ALA A 164 -2.12 16.20 4.83
C ALA A 164 -1.29 16.51 6.09
N THR A 165 -1.52 15.76 7.14
CA THR A 165 -0.79 15.84 8.40
C THR A 165 -0.52 14.47 8.97
N VAL A 166 0.58 14.30 9.70
CA VAL A 166 0.88 13.06 10.40
C VAL A 166 -0.07 12.91 11.58
N LYS A 167 -0.81 11.82 11.66
CA LYS A 167 -1.72 11.53 12.74
C LYS A 167 -1.06 10.70 13.84
N GLN A 168 -0.37 9.64 13.44
CA GLN A 168 0.36 8.78 14.36
C GLN A 168 1.48 8.01 13.67
N ASN A 169 2.42 7.55 14.48
CA ASN A 169 3.54 6.72 14.07
C ASN A 169 3.66 5.58 15.08
N LEU A 170 3.34 4.37 14.66
CA LEU A 170 3.25 3.20 15.53
C LEU A 170 4.37 2.20 15.21
N PHE A 171 5.02 1.73 16.27
CA PHE A 171 6.00 0.65 16.17
C PHE A 171 5.32 -0.67 16.50
N ILE A 172 5.52 -1.67 15.65
CA ILE A 172 4.95 -3.01 15.80
C ILE A 172 6.08 -4.02 15.66
N THR A 173 6.14 -4.96 16.61
CA THR A 173 7.04 -6.10 16.50
C THR A 173 6.26 -7.29 15.95
N LEU A 174 6.69 -7.82 14.81
CA LEU A 174 6.15 -9.07 14.27
C LEU A 174 6.77 -10.23 15.09
N ILE A 175 5.91 -10.99 15.75
CA ILE A 175 6.30 -12.17 16.51
C ILE A 175 6.08 -13.39 15.61
N GLY A 176 7.13 -14.09 15.29
CA GLY A 176 7.04 -15.35 14.53
C GLY A 176 8.31 -15.66 13.78
N ALA A 177 8.72 -16.90 13.76
CA ALA A 177 10.04 -17.36 13.38
C ALA A 177 11.14 -16.89 14.34
N ASP A 178 12.40 -16.92 13.97
CA ASP A 178 13.53 -16.82 14.91
C ASP A 178 14.01 -15.38 15.14
N GLU A 179 13.36 -14.37 14.54
CA GLU A 179 13.76 -12.97 14.62
C GLU A 179 12.56 -12.05 14.94
N GLN A 180 12.84 -11.01 15.72
CA GLN A 180 11.92 -9.89 15.93
C GLN A 180 12.07 -8.92 14.74
N ASP A 181 11.05 -8.88 13.89
CA ASP A 181 10.99 -7.93 12.81
C ASP A 181 10.21 -6.68 13.25
N GLU A 182 10.91 -5.57 13.39
CA GLU A 182 10.27 -4.28 13.67
C GLU A 182 9.61 -3.72 12.42
N ARG A 183 8.39 -3.23 12.58
CA ARG A 183 7.60 -2.52 11.59
C ARG A 183 7.17 -1.18 12.14
N GLN A 184 6.95 -0.26 11.22
CA GLN A 184 6.47 1.06 11.54
C GLN A 184 5.28 1.39 10.63
N LEU A 185 4.15 1.70 11.25
CA LEU A 185 2.95 2.16 10.56
C LEU A 185 2.84 3.67 10.73
N ILE A 186 3.01 4.40 9.65
CA ILE A 186 2.87 5.86 9.64
C ILE A 186 1.51 6.19 9.05
N GLU A 187 0.61 6.68 9.89
CA GLU A 187 -0.72 7.13 9.50
C GLU A 187 -0.71 8.64 9.24
N ILE A 188 -1.07 9.01 8.02
CA ILE A 188 -1.10 10.38 7.53
C ILE A 188 -2.54 10.69 7.14
N GLU A 189 -3.14 11.70 7.80
CA GLU A 189 -4.52 12.12 7.57
C GLU A 189 -4.60 13.17 6.46
N LYS A 190 -5.54 12.98 5.55
CA LYS A 190 -5.82 13.92 4.47
C LYS A 190 -6.76 15.01 4.97
N ILE A 191 -6.25 16.24 5.12
CA ILE A 191 -6.99 17.37 5.72
C ILE A 191 -7.45 18.41 4.70
N ASP A 192 -6.82 18.47 3.51
CA ASP A 192 -7.17 19.42 2.45
C ASP A 192 -6.93 18.82 1.06
N LYS A 193 -7.40 19.50 0.02
CA LYS A 193 -7.25 19.06 -1.37
C LYS A 193 -5.77 19.04 -1.81
N THR A 194 -5.37 17.99 -2.50
CA THR A 194 -4.09 17.99 -3.20
C THR A 194 -4.14 18.95 -4.39
N PRO A 195 -3.14 19.84 -4.59
CA PRO A 195 -3.05 20.71 -5.76
C PRO A 195 -3.19 19.93 -7.07
N GLN A 196 -3.87 20.51 -8.06
CA GLN A 196 -4.21 19.80 -9.31
C GLN A 196 -3.01 19.40 -10.16
N ASN A 197 -1.89 20.14 -10.05
CA ASN A 197 -0.63 19.83 -10.73
C ASN A 197 0.18 18.71 -10.05
N LEU A 198 -0.32 18.14 -8.96
CA LEU A 198 0.26 17.00 -8.25
C LEU A 198 -0.64 15.77 -8.41
N PRO A 199 -0.05 14.57 -8.50
CA PRO A 199 1.39 14.28 -8.47
C PRO A 199 2.10 14.69 -9.75
N ARG A 200 3.40 14.88 -9.63
CA ARG A 200 4.30 15.12 -10.77
C ARG A 200 4.63 13.80 -11.49
N PRO A 201 5.18 13.84 -12.72
CA PRO A 201 5.74 12.66 -13.36
C PRO A 201 6.79 11.97 -12.47
N TYR A 202 6.79 10.64 -12.41
CA TYR A 202 7.61 9.82 -11.51
C TYR A 202 9.09 10.21 -11.48
N ALA A 203 9.69 10.43 -12.65
CA ALA A 203 11.10 10.83 -12.76
C ALA A 203 11.41 12.15 -12.02
N LYS A 204 10.45 13.09 -11.99
CA LYS A 204 10.59 14.35 -11.22
C LYS A 204 10.44 14.11 -9.72
N ILE A 205 9.50 13.24 -9.33
CA ILE A 205 9.26 12.88 -7.92
C ILE A 205 10.52 12.27 -7.31
N VAL A 206 11.11 11.27 -7.97
CA VAL A 206 12.30 10.56 -7.47
C VAL A 206 13.54 11.45 -7.47
N LYS A 207 13.74 12.26 -8.52
CA LYS A 207 14.91 13.14 -8.63
C LYS A 207 14.91 14.24 -7.57
N ARG A 208 13.73 14.76 -7.22
CA ARG A 208 13.56 15.86 -6.26
C ARG A 208 12.20 15.73 -5.58
N PRO A 209 12.06 14.93 -4.51
CA PRO A 209 10.84 14.88 -3.70
C PRO A 209 10.40 16.26 -3.21
N LEU A 210 9.11 16.44 -2.88
CA LEU A 210 8.50 17.72 -2.47
C LEU A 210 9.08 18.28 -1.16
#